data_241211b81da409304b7db3e4557f9aa3
#
_entry.id   241211b81da409304b7db3e4557f9aa3
#
_cell.length_a   1.000
_cell.length_b   1.000
_cell.length_c   1.000
_cell.angle_alpha   90.00
_cell.angle_beta   90.00
_cell.angle_gamma   90.00
#
_symmetry.space_group_name_H-M   'P 1'
#
loop_
_entity.id
_entity.type
_entity.pdbx_description
1 polymer ?
#
loop_
_entity_poly.entity_id
_entity_poly.type
_entity_poly.pdbx_seq_one_letter_code
_entity_poly.pdbx_strand_id
1 'polypeptide(L)'
;MTWRLVYTRQAEKDARKLLTSGLKGKTQLLLNILNEDPYRSPPFFEKLIGDLSGVYSHRINIQHRIVYQILDEERVVKVIRMWTYYE
;
A
#
# COMPACT_ATOMS: atom_id res chain seq x y z
N MET A 1 10.19 15.88 -2.44
CA MET A 1 8.75 16.19 -2.30
C MET A 1 8.00 14.94 -1.88
N THR A 2 7.02 15.12 -1.03
CA THR A 2 6.26 14.00 -0.52
C THR A 2 5.01 13.75 -1.35
N TRP A 3 4.56 12.52 -1.31
CA TRP A 3 3.31 12.10 -1.92
C TRP A 3 2.25 12.04 -0.84
N ARG A 4 1.02 12.32 -1.21
CA ARG A 4 -0.10 12.26 -0.26
C ARG A 4 -0.72 10.88 -0.29
N LEU A 5 -0.88 10.26 0.88
CA LEU A 5 -1.54 8.98 0.99
C LEU A 5 -3.02 9.20 1.28
N VAL A 6 -3.88 8.54 0.52
CA VAL A 6 -5.32 8.52 0.79
C VAL A 6 -5.74 7.06 0.90
N TYR A 7 -6.79 6.80 1.66
CA TYR A 7 -7.20 5.44 1.99
C TYR A 7 -8.65 5.22 1.63
N THR A 8 -8.92 4.05 1.05
CA THR A 8 -10.32 3.64 0.86
C THR A 8 -10.89 3.22 2.21
N ARG A 9 -12.23 3.13 2.28
CA ARG A 9 -12.87 2.65 3.49
C ARG A 9 -12.41 1.24 3.85
N GLN A 10 -12.22 0.40 2.86
CA GLN A 10 -11.73 -0.96 3.09
C GLN A 10 -10.31 -0.96 3.64
N ALA A 11 -9.46 -0.07 3.12
CA ALA A 11 -8.09 0.05 3.63
C ALA A 11 -8.08 0.49 5.09
N GLU A 12 -8.99 1.39 5.47
CA GLU A 12 -9.09 1.81 6.86
C GLU A 12 -9.50 0.66 7.77
N LYS A 13 -10.42 -0.19 7.32
CA LYS A 13 -10.81 -1.38 8.08
C LYS A 13 -9.64 -2.36 8.21
N ASP A 14 -8.91 -2.54 7.12
CA ASP A 14 -7.75 -3.42 7.12
C ASP A 14 -6.67 -2.92 8.08
N ALA A 15 -6.48 -1.60 8.16
CA ALA A 15 -5.51 -1.01 9.08
C ALA A 15 -5.81 -1.37 10.54
N ARG A 16 -7.09 -1.42 10.91
CA ARG A 16 -7.48 -1.81 12.25
C ARG A 16 -7.08 -3.25 12.56
N LYS A 17 -7.21 -4.14 11.58
CA LYS A 17 -6.77 -5.53 11.74
C LYS A 17 -5.27 -5.60 11.93
N LEU A 18 -4.52 -4.77 11.21
CA LEU A 18 -3.06 -4.76 11.33
C LEU A 18 -2.60 -4.27 12.70
N LEU A 19 -3.35 -3.37 13.33
CA LEU A 19 -3.01 -2.88 14.65
C LEU A 19 -2.98 -3.99 15.69
N THR A 20 -3.82 -5.02 15.52
CA THR A 20 -3.91 -6.11 16.47
C THR A 20 -3.10 -7.33 16.08
N SER A 21 -2.46 -7.30 14.91
CA SER A 21 -1.77 -8.47 14.36
C SER A 21 -0.25 -8.46 14.58
N GLY A 22 0.29 -7.38 15.14
CA GLY A 22 1.73 -7.25 15.32
C GLY A 22 2.47 -6.75 14.10
N LEU A 23 1.76 -6.38 13.04
CA LEU A 23 2.36 -5.92 11.80
C LEU A 23 2.39 -4.41 11.66
N LYS A 24 2.00 -3.68 12.71
CA LYS A 24 1.90 -2.24 12.66
C LYS A 24 3.21 -1.56 12.28
N GLY A 25 4.31 -1.97 12.90
CA GLY A 25 5.60 -1.35 12.66
C GLY A 25 6.05 -1.48 11.22
N LYS A 26 5.98 -2.70 10.68
CA LYS A 26 6.39 -2.95 9.30
C LYS A 26 5.48 -2.25 8.31
N THR A 27 4.17 -2.23 8.59
CA THR A 27 3.21 -1.55 7.74
C THR A 27 3.48 -0.05 7.73
N GLN A 28 3.74 0.54 8.88
CA GLN A 28 4.03 1.96 8.96
C GLN A 28 5.30 2.31 8.20
N LEU A 29 6.31 1.46 8.27
CA LEU A 29 7.55 1.66 7.52
C LEU A 29 7.29 1.69 6.02
N LEU A 30 6.49 0.77 5.52
CA LEU A 30 6.14 0.73 4.09
C LEU A 30 5.32 1.96 3.68
N LEU A 31 4.39 2.38 4.52
CA LEU A 31 3.60 3.58 4.24
C LEU A 31 4.48 4.82 4.19
N ASN A 32 5.48 4.89 5.05
CA ASN A 32 6.43 6.01 5.03
C ASN A 32 7.21 6.03 3.73
N ILE A 33 7.60 4.87 3.23
CA ILE A 33 8.31 4.76 1.94
C ILE A 33 7.41 5.25 0.81
N LEU A 34 6.15 4.84 0.81
CA LEU A 34 5.20 5.28 -0.22
C LEU A 34 4.97 6.79 -0.17
N ASN A 35 4.99 7.34 1.02
CA ASN A 35 4.82 8.79 1.20
C ASN A 35 6.01 9.56 0.62
N GLU A 36 7.20 9.00 0.71
CA GLU A 36 8.39 9.65 0.17
C GLU A 36 8.53 9.39 -1.33
N ASP A 37 8.42 8.13 -1.74
CA ASP A 37 8.62 7.75 -3.14
C ASP A 37 7.95 6.38 -3.38
N PRO A 38 6.76 6.36 -3.99
CA PRO A 38 6.05 5.10 -4.20
C PRO A 38 6.71 4.19 -5.25
N TYR A 39 7.70 4.69 -5.97
CA TYR A 39 8.44 3.89 -6.95
C TYR A 39 9.78 3.38 -6.42
N ARG A 40 10.07 3.65 -5.15
CA ARG A 40 11.36 3.28 -4.58
C ARG A 40 11.54 1.76 -4.49
N SER A 41 12.70 1.30 -4.91
CA SER A 41 13.08 -0.11 -4.84
C SER A 41 14.55 -0.20 -4.45
N PRO A 42 14.98 -1.02 -3.50
CA PRO A 42 14.19 -1.79 -2.56
C PRO A 42 13.47 -0.91 -1.53
N PRO A 43 12.42 -1.43 -0.86
CA PRO A 43 11.91 -2.79 -1.00
C PRO A 43 11.19 -3.01 -2.32
N PHE A 44 11.13 -4.25 -2.75
CA PHE A 44 10.52 -4.58 -4.02
C PHE A 44 9.01 -4.50 -3.94
N PHE A 45 8.41 -4.03 -5.01
CA PHE A 45 6.96 -4.01 -5.14
C PHE A 45 6.57 -4.69 -6.45
N GLU A 46 5.34 -5.13 -6.53
CA GLU A 46 4.85 -5.85 -7.69
C GLU A 46 3.77 -5.04 -8.39
N LYS A 47 3.86 -4.96 -9.72
CA LYS A 47 2.81 -4.36 -10.51
C LYS A 47 1.72 -5.39 -10.73
N LEU A 48 0.49 -5.01 -10.46
CA LEU A 48 -0.64 -5.89 -10.68
C LEU A 48 -1.02 -5.87 -12.14
N ILE A 49 -1.32 -7.05 -12.68
CA ILE A 49 -1.65 -7.24 -14.08
C ILE A 49 -3.17 -7.33 -14.23
N GLY A 50 -3.68 -6.95 -15.39
CA GLY A 50 -5.10 -7.00 -15.70
C GLY A 50 -5.63 -5.62 -16.01
N ASP A 51 -6.89 -5.40 -15.66
CA ASP A 51 -7.58 -4.16 -15.99
C ASP A 51 -7.22 -2.99 -15.08
N LEU A 52 -6.40 -3.24 -14.03
CA LEU A 52 -6.08 -2.23 -13.04
C LEU A 52 -4.77 -1.56 -13.42
N SER A 53 -4.87 -0.47 -14.15
CA SER A 53 -3.71 0.31 -14.57
C SER A 53 -3.15 1.10 -13.38
N GLY A 54 -1.83 1.06 -13.21
CA GLY A 54 -1.16 1.83 -12.16
C GLY A 54 -1.36 1.30 -10.75
N VAL A 55 -1.78 0.04 -10.62
CA VAL A 55 -1.99 -0.59 -9.31
C VAL A 55 -0.81 -1.50 -9.00
N TYR A 56 -0.31 -1.39 -7.78
CA TYR A 56 0.86 -2.12 -7.32
C TYR A 56 0.61 -2.73 -5.95
N SER A 57 1.49 -3.63 -5.53
CA SER A 57 1.43 -4.15 -4.17
C SER A 57 2.82 -4.25 -3.56
N HIS A 58 2.89 -3.98 -2.25
CA HIS A 58 4.06 -4.22 -1.42
C HIS A 58 3.72 -5.32 -0.44
N ARG A 59 4.62 -6.30 -0.32
CA ARG A 59 4.42 -7.38 0.64
C ARG A 59 4.75 -6.90 2.05
N ILE A 60 3.82 -7.05 2.97
CA ILE A 60 4.06 -6.80 4.38
C ILE A 60 4.71 -8.02 5.00
N ASN A 61 4.13 -9.19 4.74
CA ASN A 61 4.71 -10.47 5.11
C ASN A 61 4.22 -11.49 4.08
N ILE A 62 4.34 -12.78 4.40
CA ILE A 62 4.01 -13.83 3.44
C ILE A 62 2.54 -13.84 3.03
N GLN A 63 1.65 -13.33 3.90
CA GLN A 63 0.20 -13.34 3.66
C GLN A 63 -0.39 -11.98 3.35
N HIS A 64 0.20 -10.92 3.89
CA HIS A 64 -0.43 -9.61 3.86
C HIS A 64 0.31 -8.64 2.96
N ARG A 65 -0.45 -7.80 2.25
CA ARG A 65 0.10 -6.85 1.28
C ARG A 65 -0.61 -5.51 1.40
N ILE A 66 0.11 -4.46 1.02
CA ILE A 66 -0.49 -3.16 0.79
C ILE A 66 -0.73 -3.07 -0.70
N VAL A 67 -1.98 -2.90 -1.09
CA VAL A 67 -2.37 -2.72 -2.50
C VAL A 67 -2.69 -1.24 -2.68
N TYR A 68 -2.04 -0.61 -3.65
CA TYR A 68 -2.17 0.83 -3.83
C TYR A 68 -2.12 1.20 -5.30
N GLN A 69 -2.70 2.36 -5.61
CA GLN A 69 -2.68 2.92 -6.95
C GLN A 69 -1.92 4.24 -6.90
N ILE A 70 -1.03 4.42 -7.87
CA ILE A 70 -0.22 5.64 -7.95
C ILE A 70 -0.87 6.59 -8.93
N LEU A 71 -1.26 7.77 -8.45
CA LEU A 71 -1.87 8.81 -9.27
C LEU A 71 -0.83 9.90 -9.46
N ASP A 72 -0.05 9.78 -10.55
CA ASP A 72 1.12 10.62 -10.77
C ASP A 72 0.79 12.10 -10.87
N GLU A 73 -0.26 12.43 -11.60
CA GLU A 73 -0.58 13.83 -11.83
C GLU A 73 -0.95 14.56 -10.55
N GLU A 74 -1.66 13.88 -9.67
CA GLU A 74 -2.08 14.45 -8.39
C GLU A 74 -1.03 14.28 -7.30
N ARG A 75 -0.01 13.48 -7.55
CA ARG A 75 1.01 13.08 -6.58
C ARG A 75 0.36 12.46 -5.34
N VAL A 76 -0.53 11.53 -5.61
CA VAL A 76 -1.32 10.84 -4.59
C VAL A 76 -1.09 9.34 -4.72
N VAL A 77 -0.98 8.68 -3.58
CA VAL A 77 -1.00 7.22 -3.52
C VAL A 77 -2.29 6.82 -2.83
N LYS A 78 -3.15 6.13 -3.57
CA LYS A 78 -4.43 5.67 -3.03
C LYS A 78 -4.25 4.26 -2.53
N VAL A 79 -4.31 4.08 -1.20
CA VAL A 79 -4.19 2.76 -0.58
C VAL A 79 -5.55 2.09 -0.65
N ILE A 80 -5.62 0.98 -1.40
CA ILE A 80 -6.88 0.28 -1.67
C ILE A 80 -7.14 -0.80 -0.64
N ARG A 81 -6.12 -1.59 -0.32
CA ARG A 81 -6.20 -2.66 0.67
C ARG A 81 -4.91 -2.70 1.45
N MET A 82 -4.98 -3.19 2.70
CA MET A 82 -3.79 -3.29 3.56
C MET A 82 -3.70 -4.62 4.30
N TRP A 83 -4.58 -5.55 4.01
CA TRP A 83 -4.58 -6.85 4.71
C TRP A 83 -4.20 -7.95 3.75
N THR A 84 -5.10 -8.33 2.88
CA THR A 84 -4.82 -9.27 1.81
C THR A 84 -5.73 -8.90 0.65
N TYR A 85 -5.25 -9.04 -0.56
CA TYR A 85 -6.10 -8.65 -1.66
C TYR A 85 -6.89 -9.81 -2.24
N TYR A 86 -6.86 -10.96 -1.60
CA TYR A 86 -7.62 -12.11 -2.05
C TYR A 86 -8.99 -12.26 -1.38
N GLU A 87 -9.36 -11.38 -0.53
CA GLU A 87 -10.67 -11.47 0.10
C GLU A 87 -11.76 -10.83 -0.69
#